data_8e9c673783011b2db5d6b482817d5486
#
_entry.id   8e9c673783011b2db5d6b482817d5486
#
_cell.length_a   1.000
_cell.length_b   1.000
_cell.length_c   1.000
_cell.angle_alpha   90.00
_cell.angle_beta   90.00
_cell.angle_gamma   90.00
#
_symmetry.space_group_name_H-M   'P 1'
#
loop_
_entity.id
_entity.type
_entity.pdbx_description
1 polymer ?
#
loop_
_entity_poly.entity_id
_entity_poly.type
_entity_poly.pdbx_seq_one_letter_code
_entity_poly.pdbx_strand_id
1 'polypeptide(L)'
;MGMDAKTAILEQKTALGIEFGSTRIKAVLIGADNAPIASGDHEWENRYDNGVWTYTLEDIWTGLQDAYTKMAADVKEKYDITLTRVGAIGFSAMMHGYMAFDKAGNLLVPFRTWRNNITEEASEKLTDLFGFHIPQRWTIAHLYQAILNGEPHVADIDYVTTLAGYIQWKMTGERVVGVGEASGIFPIDSKTNTYFADMIVKFDEAVADKAYSWKALDVLPHVLTAGDNAGVLTKEGAALLDMSGNLEAGIPLCPPEGDAGTGMAATNSVRVRTGNVSAGTSVFAMIVLEKNLSKVYPEIDMVTTPSGHPVAMVHCQNCTSDLNAWVNLFREFAQTFGMKISTNDLFGKLYNKALEGDADCGGLLAYNYFSGEHVTGFNEGRPVFARTPDAKFNLANFMRVNLFTSLGALKVGLDILMKEEHVQVDQILGHGGLFKTKGVGQKILAGAIDAPVSVMETAGEGGAWGIALLASYMINKEENETLEDYLDAKVFAGNAGTKMDPDPADVAGFEVFTERYKKGLPIERAAVESLK
;
A
#
# COMPACT_ATOMS: atom_id res chain seq x y z
N MET A 1 11.11 28.30 18.62
CA MET A 1 10.88 27.05 19.38
C MET A 1 9.51 26.55 18.96
N GLY A 2 9.41 25.31 18.49
CA GLY A 2 8.12 24.71 18.17
C GLY A 2 7.25 24.54 19.41
N MET A 3 5.95 24.38 19.22
CA MET A 3 5.00 24.11 20.30
C MET A 3 5.31 22.72 20.90
N ASP A 4 5.39 22.62 22.24
CA ASP A 4 5.56 21.33 22.89
C ASP A 4 4.28 20.47 22.81
N ALA A 5 4.42 19.15 22.95
CA ALA A 5 3.32 18.20 22.77
C ALA A 5 2.16 18.43 23.76
N LYS A 6 2.46 18.78 25.01
CA LYS A 6 1.43 19.05 26.04
C LYS A 6 0.59 20.26 25.66
N THR A 7 1.22 21.33 25.22
CA THR A 7 0.55 22.55 24.75
C THR A 7 -0.28 22.26 23.50
N ALA A 8 0.27 21.47 22.54
CA ALA A 8 -0.48 21.09 21.34
C ALA A 8 -1.77 20.33 21.67
N ILE A 9 -1.75 19.42 22.65
CA ILE A 9 -2.95 18.69 23.09
C ILE A 9 -3.96 19.66 23.72
N LEU A 10 -3.53 20.52 24.64
CA LEU A 10 -4.41 21.46 25.33
C LEU A 10 -5.03 22.51 24.40
N GLU A 11 -4.29 22.93 23.36
CA GLU A 11 -4.77 23.89 22.36
C GLU A 11 -5.48 23.21 21.18
N GLN A 12 -5.67 21.87 21.21
CA GLN A 12 -6.32 21.08 20.15
C GLN A 12 -5.62 21.20 18.78
N LYS A 13 -4.29 21.39 18.79
CA LYS A 13 -3.44 21.47 17.59
C LYS A 13 -2.78 20.12 17.29
N THR A 14 -3.56 19.08 17.42
CA THR A 14 -3.15 17.68 17.18
C THR A 14 -4.00 17.07 16.09
N ALA A 15 -3.50 16.04 15.44
CA ALA A 15 -4.29 15.22 14.52
C ALA A 15 -4.17 13.74 14.90
N LEU A 16 -5.29 13.03 14.85
CA LEU A 16 -5.38 11.60 15.12
C LEU A 16 -5.55 10.84 13.82
N GLY A 17 -4.63 9.92 13.55
CA GLY A 17 -4.75 8.95 12.45
C GLY A 17 -5.00 7.55 12.99
N ILE A 18 -5.95 6.83 12.41
CA ILE A 18 -6.23 5.43 12.74
C ILE A 18 -6.21 4.61 11.46
N GLU A 19 -5.37 3.59 11.43
CA GLU A 19 -5.22 2.67 10.29
C GLU A 19 -5.67 1.25 10.65
N PHE A 20 -6.48 0.67 9.78
CA PHE A 20 -6.86 -0.73 9.81
C PHE A 20 -5.98 -1.53 8.84
N GLY A 21 -4.78 -1.89 9.30
CA GLY A 21 -3.88 -2.77 8.54
C GLY A 21 -4.33 -4.23 8.60
N SER A 22 -3.79 -5.09 7.74
CA SER A 22 -4.21 -6.51 7.63
C SER A 22 -3.98 -7.36 8.90
N THR A 23 -3.04 -6.97 9.75
CA THR A 23 -2.70 -7.72 10.98
C THR A 23 -2.78 -6.87 12.24
N ARG A 24 -2.98 -5.56 12.08
CA ARG A 24 -2.96 -4.61 13.21
C ARG A 24 -3.80 -3.38 12.90
N ILE A 25 -4.57 -2.93 13.87
CA ILE A 25 -5.19 -1.59 13.88
C ILE A 25 -4.29 -0.70 14.72
N LYS A 26 -3.92 0.47 14.20
CA LYS A 26 -3.01 1.39 14.86
C LYS A 26 -3.60 2.80 14.93
N ALA A 27 -3.57 3.41 16.10
CA ALA A 27 -3.91 4.81 16.34
C ALA A 27 -2.64 5.60 16.65
N VAL A 28 -2.43 6.72 15.98
CA VAL A 28 -1.28 7.62 16.18
C VAL A 28 -1.79 9.05 16.32
N LEU A 29 -1.45 9.68 17.43
CA LEU A 29 -1.68 11.10 17.65
C LEU A 29 -0.41 11.88 17.32
N ILE A 30 -0.51 12.88 16.45
CA ILE A 30 0.61 13.77 16.10
C ILE A 30 0.43 15.16 16.70
N GLY A 31 1.56 15.79 17.03
CA GLY A 31 1.62 17.15 17.54
C GLY A 31 1.54 18.22 16.44
N ALA A 32 1.68 19.46 16.82
CA ALA A 32 1.67 20.61 15.90
C ALA A 32 2.86 20.63 14.93
N ASP A 33 3.91 19.88 15.22
CA ASP A 33 5.10 19.68 14.37
C ASP A 33 4.99 18.43 13.49
N ASN A 34 3.81 17.81 13.44
CA ASN A 34 3.52 16.57 12.74
C ASN A 34 4.29 15.33 13.26
N ALA A 35 5.00 15.43 14.39
CA ALA A 35 5.68 14.30 15.00
C ALA A 35 4.70 13.46 15.84
N PRO A 36 4.84 12.11 15.86
CA PRO A 36 4.07 11.23 16.73
C PRO A 36 4.33 11.56 18.21
N ILE A 37 3.26 11.74 18.99
CA ILE A 37 3.33 12.05 20.42
C ILE A 37 2.70 10.97 21.30
N ALA A 38 1.73 10.23 20.77
CA ALA A 38 1.13 9.07 21.44
C ALA A 38 0.66 8.05 20.42
N SER A 39 0.58 6.77 20.84
CA SER A 39 0.09 5.70 19.98
C SER A 39 -0.59 4.58 20.77
N GLY A 40 -1.39 3.79 20.07
CA GLY A 40 -1.99 2.56 20.58
C GLY A 40 -2.28 1.61 19.44
N ASP A 41 -2.30 0.31 19.71
CA ASP A 41 -2.52 -0.68 18.67
C ASP A 41 -3.29 -1.90 19.16
N HIS A 42 -3.89 -2.61 18.21
CA HIS A 42 -4.62 -3.85 18.41
C HIS A 42 -4.24 -4.85 17.34
N GLU A 43 -3.81 -6.04 17.72
CA GLU A 43 -3.54 -7.15 16.79
C GLU A 43 -4.84 -7.86 16.48
N TRP A 44 -5.08 -8.15 15.18
CA TRP A 44 -6.22 -8.90 14.71
C TRP A 44 -5.86 -9.79 13.52
N GLU A 45 -6.76 -10.68 13.10
CA GLU A 45 -6.50 -11.65 12.05
C GLU A 45 -7.61 -11.64 10.99
N ASN A 46 -7.22 -11.77 9.73
CA ASN A 46 -8.11 -12.02 8.61
C ASN A 46 -8.54 -13.48 8.66
N ARG A 47 -9.85 -13.74 8.72
CA ARG A 47 -10.42 -15.08 8.82
C ARG A 47 -10.86 -15.58 7.47
N TYR A 48 -10.69 -16.89 7.24
CA TYR A 48 -11.28 -17.55 6.07
C TYR A 48 -12.55 -18.29 6.54
N ASP A 49 -13.71 -17.79 6.17
CA ASP A 49 -15.00 -18.34 6.57
C ASP A 49 -15.90 -18.52 5.35
N ASN A 50 -16.47 -19.73 5.20
CA ASN A 50 -17.38 -20.09 4.10
C ASN A 50 -16.86 -19.71 2.69
N GLY A 51 -15.56 -19.86 2.45
CA GLY A 51 -14.94 -19.54 1.16
C GLY A 51 -14.56 -18.08 0.97
N VAL A 52 -14.67 -17.24 2.01
CA VAL A 52 -14.39 -15.80 1.96
C VAL A 52 -13.39 -15.38 3.03
N TRP A 53 -12.38 -14.63 2.63
CA TRP A 53 -11.51 -13.91 3.56
C TRP A 53 -12.23 -12.66 4.08
N THR A 54 -12.40 -12.57 5.40
CA THR A 54 -13.24 -11.57 6.05
C THR A 54 -12.72 -11.12 7.42
N TYR A 55 -13.24 -10.01 7.91
CA TYR A 55 -13.29 -9.60 9.32
C TYR A 55 -14.74 -9.36 9.70
N THR A 56 -15.13 -9.70 10.93
CA THR A 56 -16.47 -9.39 11.40
C THR A 56 -16.61 -7.93 11.81
N LEU A 57 -17.83 -7.40 11.82
CA LEU A 57 -18.07 -6.04 12.34
C LEU A 57 -17.65 -5.92 13.81
N GLU A 58 -17.82 -6.99 14.60
CA GLU A 58 -17.37 -7.03 15.99
C GLU A 58 -15.86 -6.90 16.12
N ASP A 59 -15.08 -7.61 15.29
CA ASP A 59 -13.62 -7.48 15.25
C ASP A 59 -13.18 -6.04 14.92
N ILE A 60 -13.86 -5.43 13.94
CA ILE A 60 -13.58 -4.05 13.49
C ILE A 60 -13.78 -3.07 14.65
N TRP A 61 -14.93 -3.12 15.32
CA TRP A 61 -15.25 -2.19 16.41
C TRP A 61 -14.42 -2.44 17.65
N THR A 62 -14.26 -3.69 18.06
CA THR A 62 -13.41 -4.06 19.21
C THR A 62 -11.97 -3.59 19.01
N GLY A 63 -11.42 -3.83 17.83
CA GLY A 63 -10.05 -3.45 17.53
C GLY A 63 -9.84 -1.94 17.46
N LEU A 64 -10.79 -1.19 16.87
CA LEU A 64 -10.76 0.26 16.83
C LEU A 64 -10.79 0.85 18.24
N GLN A 65 -11.72 0.40 19.07
CA GLN A 65 -11.90 0.87 20.44
C GLN A 65 -10.68 0.57 21.32
N ASP A 66 -10.07 -0.60 21.19
CA ASP A 66 -8.87 -0.99 21.92
C ASP A 66 -7.67 -0.12 21.51
N ALA A 67 -7.45 0.05 20.20
CA ALA A 67 -6.35 0.89 19.69
C ALA A 67 -6.50 2.37 20.15
N TYR A 68 -7.71 2.93 20.06
CA TYR A 68 -7.98 4.28 20.55
C TYR A 68 -7.78 4.39 22.06
N THR A 69 -8.29 3.44 22.85
CA THR A 69 -8.18 3.43 24.31
C THR A 69 -6.71 3.41 24.75
N LYS A 70 -5.89 2.58 24.11
CA LYS A 70 -4.44 2.51 24.39
C LYS A 70 -3.73 3.81 24.02
N MET A 71 -4.07 4.43 22.90
CA MET A 71 -3.51 5.73 22.52
C MET A 71 -3.91 6.83 23.53
N ALA A 72 -5.17 6.88 23.94
CA ALA A 72 -5.62 7.83 24.95
C ALA A 72 -4.98 7.60 26.32
N ALA A 73 -4.71 6.34 26.68
CA ALA A 73 -3.97 5.98 27.88
C ALA A 73 -2.50 6.42 27.82
N ASP A 74 -1.85 6.28 26.64
CA ASP A 74 -0.49 6.75 26.39
C ASP A 74 -0.39 8.29 26.52
N VAL A 75 -1.42 9.04 26.04
CA VAL A 75 -1.54 10.49 26.30
C VAL A 75 -1.62 10.79 27.80
N LYS A 76 -2.45 10.03 28.52
CA LYS A 76 -2.61 10.23 29.98
C LYS A 76 -1.31 9.94 30.73
N GLU A 77 -0.62 8.88 30.37
CA GLU A 77 0.64 8.48 30.99
C GLU A 77 1.75 9.52 30.75
N LYS A 78 1.93 9.96 29.51
CA LYS A 78 3.02 10.87 29.12
C LYS A 78 2.81 12.32 29.54
N TYR A 79 1.57 12.81 29.48
CA TYR A 79 1.26 14.23 29.61
C TYR A 79 0.36 14.56 30.80
N ASP A 80 -0.20 13.57 31.48
CA ASP A 80 -1.21 13.71 32.55
C ASP A 80 -2.46 14.49 32.08
N ILE A 81 -2.90 14.22 30.83
CA ILE A 81 -4.10 14.82 30.22
C ILE A 81 -5.11 13.72 29.90
N THR A 82 -6.37 13.93 30.25
CA THR A 82 -7.48 13.13 29.68
C THR A 82 -7.83 13.73 28.32
N LEU A 83 -7.70 12.93 27.25
CA LEU A 83 -7.96 13.40 25.90
C LEU A 83 -9.47 13.53 25.67
N THR A 84 -9.94 14.75 25.46
CA THR A 84 -11.37 15.03 25.19
C THR A 84 -11.60 15.53 23.77
N ARG A 85 -10.56 16.06 23.11
CA ARG A 85 -10.66 16.61 21.78
C ARG A 85 -9.30 16.60 21.07
N VAL A 86 -9.33 16.46 19.75
CA VAL A 86 -8.19 16.66 18.84
C VAL A 86 -8.58 17.66 17.76
N GLY A 87 -7.61 18.21 17.03
CA GLY A 87 -7.88 19.18 15.98
C GLY A 87 -8.58 18.56 14.77
N ALA A 88 -8.16 17.35 14.37
CA ALA A 88 -8.78 16.59 13.29
C ALA A 88 -8.57 15.08 13.47
N ILE A 89 -9.39 14.27 12.80
CA ILE A 89 -9.27 12.81 12.75
C ILE A 89 -9.21 12.34 11.29
N GLY A 90 -8.43 11.30 11.03
CA GLY A 90 -8.42 10.60 9.76
C GLY A 90 -8.44 9.08 9.94
N PHE A 91 -9.14 8.39 9.04
CA PHE A 91 -9.19 6.93 9.00
C PHE A 91 -8.55 6.41 7.72
N SER A 92 -7.69 5.41 7.87
CA SER A 92 -7.10 4.63 6.80
C SER A 92 -7.42 3.16 6.98
N ALA A 93 -7.52 2.41 5.91
CA ALA A 93 -7.70 0.97 5.97
C ALA A 93 -6.94 0.29 4.83
N MET A 94 -6.77 -1.04 4.96
CA MET A 94 -6.40 -1.87 3.83
C MET A 94 -7.31 -1.53 2.65
N MET A 95 -6.71 -1.18 1.52
CA MET A 95 -7.41 -0.74 0.34
C MET A 95 -8.24 -1.88 -0.28
N HIS A 96 -9.25 -1.53 -1.07
CA HIS A 96 -10.11 -2.47 -1.79
C HIS A 96 -11.12 -3.22 -0.90
N GLY A 97 -11.71 -4.27 -1.47
CA GLY A 97 -12.72 -5.10 -0.80
C GLY A 97 -14.15 -4.63 -1.06
N TYR A 98 -15.11 -5.30 -0.44
CA TYR A 98 -16.52 -5.11 -0.73
C TYR A 98 -17.37 -5.21 0.53
N MET A 99 -18.01 -4.12 0.88
CA MET A 99 -19.00 -4.03 1.94
C MET A 99 -20.29 -3.44 1.34
N ALA A 100 -21.37 -4.22 1.31
CA ALA A 100 -22.66 -3.83 0.76
C ALA A 100 -23.71 -3.73 1.87
N PHE A 101 -24.44 -2.64 1.89
CA PHE A 101 -25.41 -2.30 2.92
C PHE A 101 -26.79 -2.06 2.34
N ASP A 102 -27.83 -2.45 3.08
CA ASP A 102 -29.21 -2.11 2.79
C ASP A 102 -29.57 -0.68 3.25
N LYS A 103 -30.78 -0.26 2.96
CA LYS A 103 -31.30 1.06 3.32
C LYS A 103 -31.37 1.31 4.84
N ALA A 104 -31.44 0.24 5.65
CA ALA A 104 -31.41 0.31 7.10
C ALA A 104 -29.95 0.37 7.65
N GLY A 105 -28.95 0.19 6.80
CA GLY A 105 -27.53 0.19 7.16
C GLY A 105 -27.05 -1.17 7.68
N ASN A 106 -27.76 -2.25 7.39
CA ASN A 106 -27.31 -3.60 7.70
C ASN A 106 -26.35 -4.12 6.63
N LEU A 107 -25.28 -4.78 7.04
CA LEU A 107 -24.35 -5.45 6.13
C LEU A 107 -25.05 -6.66 5.50
N LEU A 108 -25.16 -6.68 4.17
CA LEU A 108 -25.95 -7.66 3.43
C LEU A 108 -25.23 -9.01 3.24
N VAL A 109 -23.90 -8.97 3.15
CA VAL A 109 -23.03 -10.15 3.01
C VAL A 109 -21.77 -9.93 3.85
N PRO A 110 -21.04 -10.99 4.25
CA PRO A 110 -19.76 -10.82 4.94
C PRO A 110 -18.81 -9.90 4.16
N PHE A 111 -18.05 -9.08 4.88
CA PHE A 111 -17.03 -8.22 4.28
C PHE A 111 -16.05 -9.08 3.45
N ARG A 112 -15.93 -8.82 2.16
CA ARG A 112 -14.98 -9.47 1.25
C ARG A 112 -13.73 -8.62 1.18
N THR A 113 -12.64 -9.08 1.79
CA THR A 113 -11.37 -8.34 1.84
C THR A 113 -10.60 -8.42 0.53
N TRP A 114 -9.53 -7.63 0.40
CA TRP A 114 -8.61 -7.63 -0.74
C TRP A 114 -7.98 -9.00 -1.06
N ARG A 115 -7.96 -9.93 -0.09
CA ARG A 115 -7.38 -11.28 -0.26
C ARG A 115 -8.23 -12.23 -1.09
N ASN A 116 -9.47 -11.87 -1.39
CA ASN A 116 -10.38 -12.72 -2.14
C ASN A 116 -10.09 -12.66 -3.64
N ASN A 117 -9.79 -13.81 -4.24
CA ASN A 117 -9.60 -14.01 -5.67
C ASN A 117 -10.80 -14.78 -6.27
N ILE A 118 -12.00 -14.27 -6.07
CA ILE A 118 -13.28 -14.92 -6.44
C ILE A 118 -14.03 -14.13 -7.52
N THR A 119 -13.37 -13.20 -8.19
CA THR A 119 -13.98 -12.23 -9.12
C THR A 119 -13.27 -12.20 -10.48
N GLU A 120 -12.66 -13.31 -10.89
CA GLU A 120 -11.88 -13.38 -12.12
C GLU A 120 -12.72 -13.04 -13.36
N GLU A 121 -13.91 -13.65 -13.50
CA GLU A 121 -14.82 -13.39 -14.62
C GLU A 121 -15.25 -11.92 -14.68
N ALA A 122 -15.59 -11.32 -13.54
CA ALA A 122 -15.97 -9.91 -13.47
C ALA A 122 -14.79 -8.98 -13.81
N SER A 123 -13.61 -9.30 -13.29
CA SER A 123 -12.37 -8.58 -13.56
C SER A 123 -12.07 -8.51 -15.07
N GLU A 124 -12.08 -9.66 -15.76
CA GLU A 124 -11.84 -9.74 -17.19
C GLU A 124 -12.90 -8.97 -18.01
N LYS A 125 -14.19 -9.21 -17.73
CA LYS A 125 -15.29 -8.54 -18.44
C LYS A 125 -15.28 -7.01 -18.25
N LEU A 126 -15.01 -6.54 -17.04
CA LEU A 126 -14.94 -5.10 -16.78
C LEU A 126 -13.70 -4.47 -17.39
N THR A 127 -12.56 -5.17 -17.38
CA THR A 127 -11.34 -4.70 -18.06
C THR A 127 -11.60 -4.50 -19.56
N ASP A 128 -12.23 -5.45 -20.21
CA ASP A 128 -12.60 -5.34 -21.63
C ASP A 128 -13.63 -4.23 -21.88
N LEU A 129 -14.66 -4.14 -21.03
CA LEU A 129 -15.73 -3.14 -21.16
C LEU A 129 -15.21 -1.71 -21.02
N PHE A 130 -14.33 -1.48 -20.06
CA PHE A 130 -13.81 -0.15 -19.76
C PHE A 130 -12.58 0.23 -20.59
N GLY A 131 -11.81 -0.77 -21.08
CA GLY A 131 -10.47 -0.53 -21.60
C GLY A 131 -9.53 -0.02 -20.51
N PHE A 132 -9.72 -0.49 -19.29
CA PHE A 132 -8.98 -0.13 -18.08
C PHE A 132 -8.79 -1.38 -17.22
N HIS A 133 -7.57 -1.63 -16.71
CA HIS A 133 -7.32 -2.82 -15.91
C HIS A 133 -8.11 -2.77 -14.59
N ILE A 134 -8.94 -3.77 -14.36
CA ILE A 134 -9.76 -3.93 -13.15
C ILE A 134 -9.26 -5.17 -12.38
N PRO A 135 -8.45 -4.98 -11.34
CA PRO A 135 -8.00 -6.09 -10.49
C PRO A 135 -9.15 -6.80 -9.77
N GLN A 136 -8.99 -8.10 -9.54
CA GLN A 136 -10.02 -8.92 -8.87
C GLN A 136 -10.43 -8.41 -7.48
N ARG A 137 -9.53 -7.74 -6.76
CA ARG A 137 -9.76 -7.25 -5.40
C ARG A 137 -10.57 -5.95 -5.31
N TRP A 138 -10.82 -5.28 -6.45
CA TRP A 138 -11.55 -4.02 -6.47
C TRP A 138 -13.04 -4.19 -6.14
N THR A 139 -13.62 -3.18 -5.50
CA THR A 139 -15.02 -3.16 -5.09
C THR A 139 -15.97 -3.42 -6.25
N ILE A 140 -15.73 -2.79 -7.40
CA ILE A 140 -16.58 -2.97 -8.59
C ILE A 140 -16.49 -4.38 -9.18
N ALA A 141 -15.32 -5.05 -9.09
CA ALA A 141 -15.18 -6.44 -9.50
C ALA A 141 -16.02 -7.36 -8.62
N HIS A 142 -16.03 -7.14 -7.30
CA HIS A 142 -16.88 -7.89 -6.38
C HIS A 142 -18.38 -7.65 -6.62
N LEU A 143 -18.77 -6.39 -6.83
CA LEU A 143 -20.17 -6.07 -7.14
C LEU A 143 -20.61 -6.73 -8.45
N TYR A 144 -19.81 -6.62 -9.52
CA TYR A 144 -20.14 -7.21 -10.80
C TYR A 144 -20.14 -8.73 -10.75
N GLN A 145 -19.23 -9.36 -10.01
CA GLN A 145 -19.24 -10.82 -9.80
C GLN A 145 -20.49 -11.28 -9.07
N ALA A 146 -20.95 -10.54 -8.05
CA ALA A 146 -22.19 -10.82 -7.35
C ALA A 146 -23.40 -10.74 -8.31
N ILE A 147 -23.41 -9.78 -9.23
CA ILE A 147 -24.42 -9.65 -10.29
C ILE A 147 -24.38 -10.85 -11.24
N LEU A 148 -23.20 -11.25 -11.71
CA LEU A 148 -23.01 -12.40 -12.59
C LEU A 148 -23.47 -13.71 -11.93
N ASN A 149 -23.17 -13.87 -10.65
CA ASN A 149 -23.60 -15.03 -9.85
C ASN A 149 -25.11 -15.02 -9.52
N GLY A 150 -25.82 -13.91 -9.76
CA GLY A 150 -27.21 -13.74 -9.37
C GLY A 150 -27.42 -13.74 -7.85
N GLU A 151 -26.47 -13.20 -7.10
CA GLU A 151 -26.56 -13.14 -5.63
C GLU A 151 -27.73 -12.25 -5.19
N PRO A 152 -28.64 -12.75 -4.34
CA PRO A 152 -29.92 -12.06 -4.06
C PRO A 152 -29.76 -10.71 -3.37
N HIS A 153 -28.69 -10.51 -2.59
CA HIS A 153 -28.43 -9.27 -1.86
C HIS A 153 -28.26 -8.04 -2.77
N VAL A 154 -27.89 -8.26 -4.04
CA VAL A 154 -27.61 -7.17 -4.98
C VAL A 154 -28.83 -6.28 -5.22
N ALA A 155 -30.04 -6.85 -5.18
CA ALA A 155 -31.26 -6.10 -5.36
C ALA A 155 -31.57 -5.13 -4.20
N ASP A 156 -31.06 -5.43 -3.00
CA ASP A 156 -31.31 -4.68 -1.77
C ASP A 156 -30.22 -3.67 -1.43
N ILE A 157 -29.22 -3.52 -2.30
CA ILE A 157 -28.08 -2.59 -2.09
C ILE A 157 -28.58 -1.13 -2.10
N ASP A 158 -28.19 -0.39 -1.06
CA ASP A 158 -28.37 1.06 -0.93
C ASP A 158 -27.01 1.78 -0.82
N TYR A 159 -25.96 1.06 -0.39
CA TYR A 159 -24.60 1.61 -0.29
C TYR A 159 -23.56 0.51 -0.43
N VAL A 160 -22.54 0.78 -1.24
CA VAL A 160 -21.37 -0.09 -1.40
C VAL A 160 -20.11 0.73 -1.08
N THR A 161 -19.25 0.20 -0.25
CA THR A 161 -18.02 0.90 0.15
C THR A 161 -16.92 -0.09 0.56
N THR A 162 -15.80 0.46 0.99
CA THR A 162 -14.66 -0.22 1.60
C THR A 162 -14.67 -0.07 3.11
N LEU A 163 -13.70 -0.67 3.80
CA LEU A 163 -13.60 -0.55 5.25
C LEU A 163 -13.39 0.91 5.69
N ALA A 164 -12.50 1.65 5.02
CA ALA A 164 -12.25 3.06 5.36
C ALA A 164 -13.53 3.90 5.20
N GLY A 165 -14.24 3.74 4.09
CA GLY A 165 -15.52 4.43 3.86
C GLY A 165 -16.63 4.03 4.83
N TYR A 166 -16.67 2.75 5.26
CA TYR A 166 -17.61 2.29 6.28
C TYR A 166 -17.37 2.97 7.64
N ILE A 167 -16.13 3.02 8.09
CA ILE A 167 -15.77 3.69 9.36
C ILE A 167 -16.13 5.19 9.28
N GLN A 168 -15.75 5.87 8.21
CA GLN A 168 -16.07 7.27 7.99
C GLN A 168 -17.59 7.53 8.07
N TRP A 169 -18.37 6.72 7.38
CA TRP A 169 -19.84 6.82 7.42
C TRP A 169 -20.41 6.65 8.83
N LYS A 170 -19.91 5.69 9.61
CA LYS A 170 -20.37 5.47 10.99
C LYS A 170 -19.95 6.60 11.93
N MET A 171 -18.84 7.27 11.67
CA MET A 171 -18.34 8.38 12.50
C MET A 171 -19.04 9.70 12.20
N THR A 172 -19.39 9.95 10.93
CA THR A 172 -19.88 11.26 10.47
C THR A 172 -21.31 11.27 9.93
N GLY A 173 -21.81 10.12 9.49
CA GLY A 173 -23.03 10.01 8.69
C GLY A 173 -22.81 10.25 7.19
N GLU A 174 -21.63 10.71 6.76
CA GLU A 174 -21.32 11.02 5.37
C GLU A 174 -20.81 9.78 4.61
N ARG A 175 -21.34 9.57 3.40
CA ARG A 175 -20.96 8.46 2.50
C ARG A 175 -19.90 8.94 1.51
N VAL A 176 -18.69 9.14 2.01
CA VAL A 176 -17.58 9.72 1.26
C VAL A 176 -16.32 8.88 1.41
N VAL A 177 -15.42 8.97 0.43
CA VAL A 177 -14.04 8.43 0.49
C VAL A 177 -13.07 9.40 -0.16
N GLY A 178 -11.81 9.32 0.20
CA GLY A 178 -10.74 10.02 -0.50
C GLY A 178 -10.52 9.46 -1.90
N VAL A 179 -9.98 10.27 -2.80
CA VAL A 179 -9.76 9.89 -4.20
C VAL A 179 -8.80 8.72 -4.36
N GLY A 180 -7.81 8.61 -3.46
CA GLY A 180 -6.89 7.47 -3.42
C GLY A 180 -7.64 6.17 -3.13
N GLU A 181 -8.49 6.14 -2.11
CA GLU A 181 -9.34 4.99 -1.80
C GLU A 181 -10.37 4.70 -2.89
N ALA A 182 -11.01 5.74 -3.43
CA ALA A 182 -11.97 5.63 -4.52
C ALA A 182 -11.39 4.95 -5.76
N SER A 183 -10.09 5.16 -6.03
CA SER A 183 -9.38 4.55 -7.16
C SER A 183 -9.26 3.03 -7.08
N GLY A 184 -9.49 2.44 -5.91
CA GLY A 184 -9.61 0.99 -5.71
C GLY A 184 -11.07 0.49 -5.65
N ILE A 185 -12.03 1.40 -5.75
CA ILE A 185 -13.46 1.09 -5.84
C ILE A 185 -13.88 1.00 -7.31
N PHE A 186 -13.59 2.06 -8.07
CA PHE A 186 -13.92 2.24 -9.47
C PHE A 186 -12.88 3.15 -10.13
N PRO A 187 -12.62 3.04 -11.46
CA PRO A 187 -11.65 3.89 -12.16
C PRO A 187 -11.89 5.39 -11.96
N ILE A 188 -10.81 6.13 -11.65
CA ILE A 188 -10.83 7.57 -11.42
C ILE A 188 -10.28 8.33 -12.63
N ASP A 189 -11.01 9.36 -13.05
CA ASP A 189 -10.50 10.39 -13.95
C ASP A 189 -9.71 11.45 -13.16
N SER A 190 -8.41 11.43 -13.28
CA SER A 190 -7.51 12.38 -12.59
C SER A 190 -7.68 13.85 -13.04
N LYS A 191 -8.47 14.13 -14.07
CA LYS A 191 -8.80 15.50 -14.48
C LYS A 191 -9.94 16.10 -13.64
N THR A 192 -10.83 15.25 -13.19
CA THR A 192 -12.03 15.65 -12.43
C THR A 192 -11.97 15.19 -10.98
N ASN A 193 -11.01 14.32 -10.63
CA ASN A 193 -10.86 13.66 -9.34
C ASN A 193 -12.12 12.91 -8.89
N THR A 194 -12.84 12.32 -9.87
CA THR A 194 -14.00 11.49 -9.60
C THR A 194 -14.04 10.31 -10.58
N TYR A 195 -15.04 9.45 -10.47
CA TYR A 195 -15.19 8.29 -11.35
C TYR A 195 -15.31 8.68 -12.82
N PHE A 196 -14.72 7.90 -13.73
CA PHE A 196 -14.89 8.10 -15.17
C PHE A 196 -16.38 8.02 -15.56
N ALA A 197 -16.95 9.14 -16.01
CA ALA A 197 -18.37 9.23 -16.32
C ALA A 197 -18.83 8.27 -17.42
N ASP A 198 -18.00 8.06 -18.45
CA ASP A 198 -18.29 7.12 -19.53
C ASP A 198 -18.27 5.66 -19.06
N MET A 199 -17.39 5.31 -18.11
CA MET A 199 -17.32 3.96 -17.54
C MET A 199 -18.51 3.68 -16.60
N ILE A 200 -18.98 4.69 -15.85
CA ILE A 200 -20.22 4.59 -15.08
C ILE A 200 -21.41 4.27 -16.00
N VAL A 201 -21.54 5.00 -17.12
CA VAL A 201 -22.60 4.75 -18.10
C VAL A 201 -22.49 3.33 -18.69
N LYS A 202 -21.30 2.91 -19.09
CA LYS A 202 -21.08 1.54 -19.61
C LYS A 202 -21.44 0.46 -18.59
N PHE A 203 -21.12 0.68 -17.31
CA PHE A 203 -21.49 -0.27 -16.25
C PHE A 203 -23.01 -0.34 -16.08
N ASP A 204 -23.69 0.81 -15.97
CA ASP A 204 -25.15 0.87 -15.84
C ASP A 204 -25.86 0.22 -17.03
N GLU A 205 -25.36 0.40 -18.26
CA GLU A 205 -25.86 -0.27 -19.47
C GLU A 205 -25.64 -1.79 -19.43
N ALA A 206 -24.47 -2.25 -18.96
CA ALA A 206 -24.13 -3.67 -18.87
C ALA A 206 -25.01 -4.45 -17.87
N VAL A 207 -25.60 -3.77 -16.90
CA VAL A 207 -26.49 -4.38 -15.89
C VAL A 207 -27.97 -4.01 -16.05
N ALA A 208 -28.34 -3.28 -17.11
CA ALA A 208 -29.68 -2.75 -17.32
C ALA A 208 -30.78 -3.86 -17.41
N ASP A 209 -30.43 -5.04 -17.90
CA ASP A 209 -31.33 -6.20 -18.00
C ASP A 209 -31.76 -6.75 -16.63
N LYS A 210 -31.01 -6.45 -15.58
CA LYS A 210 -31.28 -6.88 -14.20
C LYS A 210 -32.38 -6.04 -13.53
N ALA A 211 -32.67 -4.85 -14.08
CA ALA A 211 -33.71 -3.93 -13.61
C ALA A 211 -33.60 -3.60 -12.10
N TYR A 212 -32.37 -3.41 -11.59
CA TYR A 212 -32.15 -2.96 -10.22
C TYR A 212 -32.75 -1.57 -10.00
N SER A 213 -33.18 -1.27 -8.77
CA SER A 213 -33.75 0.03 -8.38
C SER A 213 -32.68 1.14 -8.24
N TRP A 214 -31.41 0.80 -8.37
CA TRP A 214 -30.26 1.67 -8.20
C TRP A 214 -29.39 1.70 -9.46
N LYS A 215 -28.61 2.76 -9.61
CA LYS A 215 -27.50 2.89 -10.56
C LYS A 215 -26.19 3.00 -9.81
N ALA A 216 -25.06 2.85 -10.50
CA ALA A 216 -23.74 2.84 -9.89
C ALA A 216 -23.51 4.06 -8.97
N LEU A 217 -23.79 5.29 -9.45
CA LEU A 217 -23.59 6.51 -8.65
C LEU A 217 -24.54 6.64 -7.45
N ASP A 218 -25.67 5.93 -7.44
CA ASP A 218 -26.59 5.97 -6.29
C ASP A 218 -26.02 5.19 -5.09
N VAL A 219 -25.19 4.18 -5.34
CA VAL A 219 -24.71 3.26 -4.33
C VAL A 219 -23.22 3.41 -4.01
N LEU A 220 -22.43 4.04 -4.87
CA LEU A 220 -21.01 4.31 -4.64
C LEU A 220 -20.79 5.55 -3.76
N PRO A 221 -19.70 5.63 -2.97
CA PRO A 221 -19.40 6.80 -2.16
C PRO A 221 -19.05 8.03 -3.01
N HIS A 222 -19.31 9.23 -2.49
CA HIS A 222 -18.79 10.45 -3.08
C HIS A 222 -17.27 10.53 -2.90
N VAL A 223 -16.58 11.06 -3.91
CA VAL A 223 -15.13 11.20 -3.94
C VAL A 223 -14.73 12.58 -3.48
N LEU A 224 -13.81 12.66 -2.52
CA LEU A 224 -13.20 13.88 -2.03
C LEU A 224 -11.68 13.83 -2.24
N THR A 225 -11.01 14.98 -2.23
CA THR A 225 -9.55 15.05 -2.33
C THR A 225 -8.91 15.41 -0.99
N ALA A 226 -7.63 15.12 -0.84
CA ALA A 226 -6.87 15.54 0.33
C ALA A 226 -7.04 17.04 0.59
N GLY A 227 -7.31 17.41 1.85
CA GLY A 227 -7.57 18.78 2.26
C GLY A 227 -9.03 19.20 2.23
N ASP A 228 -9.95 18.37 1.71
CA ASP A 228 -11.39 18.57 1.86
C ASP A 228 -11.84 18.15 3.26
N ASN A 229 -12.95 18.72 3.71
CA ASN A 229 -13.61 18.31 4.95
C ASN A 229 -14.63 17.20 4.64
N ALA A 230 -14.45 16.03 5.22
CA ALA A 230 -15.30 14.85 5.00
C ALA A 230 -16.38 14.67 6.07
N GLY A 231 -16.77 15.74 6.74
CA GLY A 231 -17.76 15.75 7.80
C GLY A 231 -17.16 15.95 9.18
N VAL A 232 -18.00 15.89 10.21
CA VAL A 232 -17.60 16.05 11.61
C VAL A 232 -18.04 14.84 12.42
N LEU A 233 -17.24 14.53 13.45
CA LEU A 233 -17.55 13.46 14.39
C LEU A 233 -18.90 13.71 15.06
N THR A 234 -19.85 12.83 14.86
CA THR A 234 -21.17 12.89 15.51
C THR A 234 -21.08 12.45 16.98
N LYS A 235 -22.14 12.65 17.75
CA LYS A 235 -22.20 12.14 19.13
C LYS A 235 -22.17 10.61 19.17
N GLU A 236 -22.85 10.00 18.22
CA GLU A 236 -22.88 8.55 18.04
C GLU A 236 -21.49 8.03 17.63
N GLY A 237 -20.83 8.73 16.70
CA GLY A 237 -19.46 8.40 16.28
C GLY A 237 -18.45 8.53 17.41
N ALA A 238 -18.54 9.58 18.23
CA ALA A 238 -17.69 9.75 19.41
C ALA A 238 -17.88 8.61 20.43
N ALA A 239 -19.13 8.21 20.68
CA ALA A 239 -19.44 7.09 21.56
C ALA A 239 -19.00 5.72 21.00
N LEU A 240 -18.99 5.55 19.67
CA LEU A 240 -18.46 4.35 19.03
C LEU A 240 -16.93 4.28 19.10
N LEU A 241 -16.24 5.42 19.03
CA LEU A 241 -14.78 5.48 19.06
C LEU A 241 -14.24 5.38 20.48
N ASP A 242 -14.80 6.17 21.40
CA ASP A 242 -14.36 6.27 22.79
C ASP A 242 -15.39 5.71 23.77
N MET A 243 -15.16 4.48 24.23
CA MET A 243 -16.01 3.80 25.22
C MET A 243 -15.96 4.45 26.61
N SER A 244 -14.98 5.32 26.90
CA SER A 244 -14.91 6.08 28.15
C SER A 244 -15.88 7.27 28.18
N GLY A 245 -16.35 7.70 27.01
CA GLY A 245 -17.25 8.85 26.85
C GLY A 245 -16.59 10.22 27.06
N ASN A 246 -15.26 10.29 27.07
CA ASN A 246 -14.53 11.55 27.22
C ASN A 246 -14.43 12.32 25.91
N LEU A 247 -14.43 11.65 24.77
CA LEU A 247 -14.25 12.28 23.46
C LEU A 247 -15.49 13.08 23.06
N GLU A 248 -15.28 14.34 22.72
CA GLU A 248 -16.33 15.26 22.30
C GLU A 248 -16.66 15.12 20.81
N ALA A 249 -17.91 15.34 20.45
CA ALA A 249 -18.36 15.46 19.06
C ALA A 249 -17.92 16.79 18.43
N GLY A 250 -18.08 16.90 17.09
CA GLY A 250 -17.79 18.12 16.34
C GLY A 250 -16.35 18.28 15.90
N ILE A 251 -15.52 17.24 16.00
CA ILE A 251 -14.16 17.21 15.46
C ILE A 251 -14.23 16.97 13.96
N PRO A 252 -13.55 17.79 13.11
CA PRO A 252 -13.55 17.57 11.66
C PRO A 252 -12.76 16.31 11.29
N LEU A 253 -13.24 15.61 10.25
CA LEU A 253 -12.57 14.46 9.67
C LEU A 253 -12.09 14.76 8.26
N CYS A 254 -10.86 14.32 7.94
CA CYS A 254 -10.37 14.32 6.55
C CYS A 254 -10.98 13.15 5.76
N PRO A 255 -10.93 13.18 4.41
CA PRO A 255 -11.36 12.07 3.60
C PRO A 255 -10.64 10.78 3.99
N PRO A 256 -11.36 9.67 4.19
CA PRO A 256 -10.75 8.39 4.53
C PRO A 256 -10.00 7.84 3.32
N GLU A 257 -8.82 7.26 3.56
CA GLU A 257 -7.93 6.81 2.50
C GLU A 257 -7.52 5.34 2.67
N GLY A 258 -7.07 4.73 1.58
CA GLY A 258 -6.44 3.42 1.59
C GLY A 258 -4.99 3.47 2.09
N ASP A 259 -4.50 2.33 2.55
CA ASP A 259 -3.12 2.14 3.04
C ASP A 259 -2.05 2.51 1.99
N ALA A 260 -2.34 2.36 0.70
CA ALA A 260 -1.48 2.78 -0.39
C ALA A 260 -1.27 4.31 -0.39
N GLY A 261 -2.34 5.09 -0.37
CA GLY A 261 -2.28 6.56 -0.37
C GLY A 261 -1.66 7.14 0.90
N THR A 262 -2.00 6.58 2.06
CA THR A 262 -1.42 7.00 3.34
C THR A 262 0.03 6.61 3.47
N GLY A 263 0.43 5.46 2.93
CA GLY A 263 1.83 5.05 2.82
C GLY A 263 2.65 6.00 1.95
N MET A 264 2.07 6.50 0.85
CA MET A 264 2.71 7.53 0.01
C MET A 264 2.87 8.86 0.75
N ALA A 265 1.87 9.29 1.52
CA ALA A 265 1.98 10.49 2.36
C ALA A 265 3.07 10.33 3.44
N ALA A 266 3.11 9.19 4.12
CA ALA A 266 4.09 8.86 5.15
C ALA A 266 5.54 8.74 4.62
N THR A 267 5.72 8.54 3.33
CA THR A 267 7.03 8.45 2.69
C THR A 267 7.38 9.65 1.80
N ASN A 268 6.56 10.70 1.82
CA ASN A 268 6.73 11.88 0.94
C ASN A 268 6.87 11.51 -0.56
N SER A 269 6.04 10.59 -1.02
CA SER A 269 6.10 10.07 -2.40
C SER A 269 4.80 10.33 -3.18
N VAL A 270 4.16 11.46 -2.92
CA VAL A 270 2.89 11.88 -3.56
C VAL A 270 3.09 12.80 -4.76
N ARG A 271 4.27 13.40 -4.90
CA ARG A 271 4.59 14.33 -6.00
C ARG A 271 4.77 13.57 -7.31
N VAL A 272 4.28 14.16 -8.40
CA VAL A 272 4.51 13.64 -9.77
C VAL A 272 6.00 13.39 -10.01
N ARG A 273 6.33 12.30 -10.69
CA ARG A 273 7.68 11.80 -10.98
C ARG A 273 8.46 11.30 -9.76
N THR A 274 7.76 11.09 -8.63
CA THR A 274 8.30 10.38 -7.49
C THR A 274 7.55 9.07 -7.26
N GLY A 275 8.00 8.28 -6.33
CA GLY A 275 7.31 7.07 -5.93
C GLY A 275 7.96 6.43 -4.72
N ASN A 276 7.40 5.30 -4.31
CA ASN A 276 7.99 4.47 -3.26
C ASN A 276 8.13 3.01 -3.69
N VAL A 277 9.05 2.31 -3.06
CA VAL A 277 9.18 0.85 -3.15
C VAL A 277 9.19 0.28 -1.74
N SER A 278 8.21 -0.57 -1.46
CA SER A 278 8.15 -1.35 -0.22
C SER A 278 8.65 -2.76 -0.50
N ALA A 279 9.78 -3.16 0.10
CA ALA A 279 10.41 -4.45 -0.14
C ALA A 279 10.57 -5.26 1.16
N GLY A 280 9.67 -6.23 1.31
CA GLY A 280 9.64 -7.19 2.42
C GLY A 280 9.52 -8.61 1.89
N THR A 281 8.56 -9.40 2.40
CA THR A 281 8.22 -10.73 1.87
C THR A 281 7.78 -10.63 0.41
N SER A 282 6.94 -9.68 0.09
CA SER A 282 6.58 -9.20 -1.25
C SER A 282 7.25 -7.86 -1.54
N VAL A 283 7.16 -7.40 -2.78
CA VAL A 283 7.61 -6.06 -3.17
C VAL A 283 6.57 -5.38 -4.03
N PHE A 284 6.34 -4.10 -3.78
CA PHE A 284 5.56 -3.26 -4.69
C PHE A 284 6.23 -1.91 -4.90
N ALA A 285 6.02 -1.36 -6.08
CA ALA A 285 6.39 0.00 -6.43
C ALA A 285 5.14 0.81 -6.77
N MET A 286 5.08 2.04 -6.31
CA MET A 286 4.05 3.01 -6.65
C MET A 286 4.72 4.23 -7.26
N ILE A 287 4.45 4.51 -8.52
CA ILE A 287 5.05 5.61 -9.28
C ILE A 287 3.98 6.63 -9.64
N VAL A 288 4.16 7.88 -9.21
CA VAL A 288 3.23 8.98 -9.52
C VAL A 288 3.50 9.49 -10.93
N LEU A 289 2.50 9.35 -11.79
CA LEU A 289 2.59 9.62 -13.21
C LEU A 289 2.20 11.06 -13.54
N GLU A 290 2.75 11.59 -14.64
CA GLU A 290 2.30 12.87 -15.23
C GLU A 290 0.97 12.73 -15.98
N LYS A 291 0.65 11.53 -16.46
CA LYS A 291 -0.57 11.19 -17.22
C LYS A 291 -0.88 9.69 -17.08
N ASN A 292 -2.11 9.32 -17.38
CA ASN A 292 -2.48 7.89 -17.46
C ASN A 292 -1.67 7.15 -18.53
N LEU A 293 -1.55 5.82 -18.36
CA LEU A 293 -0.89 4.93 -19.31
C LEU A 293 -1.63 4.93 -20.66
N SER A 294 -0.89 4.67 -21.74
CA SER A 294 -1.42 4.73 -23.10
C SER A 294 -2.32 3.54 -23.46
N LYS A 295 -2.17 2.41 -22.77
CA LYS A 295 -2.93 1.16 -22.97
C LYS A 295 -3.09 0.41 -21.65
N VAL A 296 -3.87 -0.66 -21.67
CA VAL A 296 -4.06 -1.60 -20.56
C VAL A 296 -2.83 -2.50 -20.43
N TYR A 297 -2.32 -2.61 -19.21
CA TYR A 297 -1.27 -3.56 -18.84
C TYR A 297 -1.78 -4.40 -17.66
N PRO A 298 -1.92 -5.73 -17.83
CA PRO A 298 -2.37 -6.61 -16.74
C PRO A 298 -1.41 -6.64 -15.52
N GLU A 299 -0.16 -6.29 -15.75
CA GLU A 299 0.90 -6.25 -14.72
C GLU A 299 0.85 -5.01 -13.85
N ILE A 300 0.05 -4.00 -14.24
CA ILE A 300 0.04 -2.67 -13.60
C ILE A 300 -1.37 -2.32 -13.16
N ASP A 301 -1.51 -2.02 -11.87
CA ASP A 301 -2.75 -1.45 -11.33
C ASP A 301 -2.66 0.08 -11.36
N MET A 302 -3.72 0.72 -11.86
CA MET A 302 -3.82 2.17 -11.86
C MET A 302 -4.66 2.64 -10.68
N VAL A 303 -4.02 3.35 -9.76
CA VAL A 303 -4.66 3.99 -8.60
C VAL A 303 -4.34 5.50 -8.61
N THR A 304 -4.65 6.24 -7.55
CA THR A 304 -4.29 7.66 -7.43
C THR A 304 -3.63 7.97 -6.10
N THR A 305 -2.92 9.10 -6.05
CA THR A 305 -2.51 9.73 -4.79
C THR A 305 -3.74 10.31 -4.06
N PRO A 306 -3.65 10.66 -2.78
CA PRO A 306 -4.73 11.37 -2.06
C PRO A 306 -5.09 12.73 -2.66
N SER A 307 -4.23 13.32 -3.49
CA SER A 307 -4.48 14.55 -4.26
C SER A 307 -5.00 14.31 -5.68
N GLY A 308 -5.14 13.05 -6.11
CA GLY A 308 -5.76 12.67 -7.39
C GLY A 308 -4.79 12.48 -8.56
N HIS A 309 -3.46 12.56 -8.35
CA HIS A 309 -2.50 12.22 -9.41
C HIS A 309 -2.54 10.72 -9.73
N PRO A 310 -2.46 10.32 -11.00
CA PRO A 310 -2.45 8.92 -11.37
C PRO A 310 -1.18 8.23 -10.87
N VAL A 311 -1.32 7.01 -10.36
CA VAL A 311 -0.24 6.18 -9.85
C VAL A 311 -0.26 4.84 -10.54
N ALA A 312 0.88 4.43 -11.08
CA ALA A 312 1.08 3.07 -11.54
C ALA A 312 1.65 2.23 -10.39
N MET A 313 0.96 1.16 -10.03
CA MET A 313 1.41 0.20 -9.03
C MET A 313 1.81 -1.10 -9.69
N VAL A 314 3.07 -1.51 -9.46
CA VAL A 314 3.56 -2.85 -9.80
C VAL A 314 3.72 -3.63 -8.50
N HIS A 315 2.97 -4.71 -8.34
CA HIS A 315 3.02 -5.56 -7.16
C HIS A 315 3.56 -6.95 -7.52
N CYS A 316 4.59 -7.40 -6.81
CA CYS A 316 5.17 -8.73 -6.97
C CYS A 316 5.05 -9.51 -5.66
N GLN A 317 4.66 -10.77 -5.76
CA GLN A 317 4.38 -11.60 -4.59
C GLN A 317 5.66 -12.10 -3.90
N ASN A 318 6.79 -12.11 -4.60
CA ASN A 318 8.04 -12.68 -4.13
C ASN A 318 9.15 -11.63 -4.06
N CYS A 319 9.79 -11.49 -2.90
CA CYS A 319 10.93 -10.58 -2.71
C CYS A 319 12.01 -11.23 -1.83
N THR A 320 11.99 -11.03 -0.50
CA THR A 320 13.10 -11.40 0.38
C THR A 320 12.98 -12.80 0.99
N SER A 321 11.92 -13.55 0.77
CA SER A 321 11.70 -14.85 1.44
C SER A 321 12.81 -15.86 1.14
N ASP A 322 13.19 -16.02 -0.14
CA ASP A 322 14.27 -16.93 -0.53
C ASP A 322 15.65 -16.42 -0.10
N LEU A 323 15.87 -15.12 -0.19
CA LEU A 323 17.09 -14.48 0.31
C LEU A 323 17.27 -14.74 1.82
N ASN A 324 16.20 -14.68 2.61
CA ASN A 324 16.21 -15.02 4.03
C ASN A 324 16.54 -16.50 4.28
N ALA A 325 16.01 -17.40 3.43
CA ALA A 325 16.32 -18.83 3.51
C ALA A 325 17.82 -19.10 3.29
N TRP A 326 18.43 -18.44 2.30
CA TRP A 326 19.88 -18.53 2.06
C TRP A 326 20.70 -17.97 3.22
N VAL A 327 20.33 -16.82 3.78
CA VAL A 327 21.02 -16.26 4.96
C VAL A 327 20.91 -17.20 6.15
N ASN A 328 19.76 -17.84 6.37
CA ASN A 328 19.58 -18.84 7.40
C ASN A 328 20.48 -20.07 7.17
N LEU A 329 20.62 -20.54 5.95
CA LEU A 329 21.55 -21.63 5.62
C LEU A 329 23.00 -21.25 5.95
N PHE A 330 23.45 -20.05 5.63
CA PHE A 330 24.77 -19.55 6.02
C PHE A 330 24.93 -19.42 7.54
N ARG A 331 23.86 -19.10 8.26
CA ARG A 331 23.86 -19.08 9.72
C ARG A 331 24.11 -20.49 10.30
N GLU A 332 23.42 -21.51 9.77
CA GLU A 332 23.62 -22.90 10.18
C GLU A 332 25.04 -23.38 9.86
N PHE A 333 25.57 -23.02 8.69
CA PHE A 333 26.97 -23.27 8.33
C PHE A 333 27.93 -22.67 9.37
N ALA A 334 27.77 -21.38 9.69
CA ALA A 334 28.60 -20.69 10.68
C ALA A 334 28.52 -21.36 12.06
N GLN A 335 27.33 -21.74 12.50
CA GLN A 335 27.10 -22.46 13.77
C GLN A 335 27.79 -23.83 13.79
N THR A 336 27.79 -24.55 12.65
CA THR A 336 28.49 -25.86 12.53
C THR A 336 29.98 -25.74 12.81
N PHE A 337 30.60 -24.60 12.50
CA PHE A 337 32.01 -24.30 12.80
C PHE A 337 32.22 -23.57 14.13
N GLY A 338 31.19 -23.51 14.99
CA GLY A 338 31.25 -22.87 16.30
C GLY A 338 31.33 -21.37 16.29
N MET A 339 31.06 -20.73 15.15
CA MET A 339 31.02 -19.26 15.04
C MET A 339 29.74 -18.73 15.68
N LYS A 340 29.89 -17.73 16.57
CA LYS A 340 28.74 -16.96 17.11
C LYS A 340 28.62 -15.65 16.36
N ILE A 341 27.61 -15.56 15.52
CA ILE A 341 27.30 -14.35 14.76
C ILE A 341 25.84 -14.01 14.96
N SER A 342 25.51 -12.71 15.21
CA SER A 342 24.12 -12.27 15.28
C SER A 342 23.49 -12.30 13.89
N THR A 343 22.17 -12.47 13.85
CA THR A 343 21.43 -12.46 12.58
C THR A 343 21.65 -11.14 11.82
N ASN A 344 21.61 -9.99 12.52
CA ASN A 344 21.82 -8.68 11.90
C ASN A 344 23.24 -8.50 11.32
N ASP A 345 24.26 -8.96 12.06
CA ASP A 345 25.65 -8.92 11.57
C ASP A 345 25.84 -9.81 10.35
N LEU A 346 25.19 -10.98 10.34
CA LEU A 346 25.26 -11.89 9.20
C LEU A 346 24.62 -11.28 7.96
N PHE A 347 23.40 -10.73 8.08
CA PHE A 347 22.77 -9.97 6.99
C PHE A 347 23.67 -8.84 6.51
N GLY A 348 24.19 -8.02 7.42
CA GLY A 348 25.08 -6.91 7.09
C GLY A 348 26.30 -7.36 6.31
N LYS A 349 26.99 -8.43 6.76
CA LYS A 349 28.20 -8.95 6.10
C LYS A 349 27.89 -9.54 4.71
N LEU A 350 26.84 -10.37 4.60
CA LEU A 350 26.48 -11.02 3.34
C LEU A 350 25.96 -10.02 2.30
N TYR A 351 25.14 -9.06 2.71
CA TYR A 351 24.63 -8.03 1.81
C TYR A 351 25.74 -7.11 1.30
N ASN A 352 26.65 -6.66 2.19
CA ASN A 352 27.82 -5.89 1.75
C ASN A 352 28.76 -6.71 0.86
N LYS A 353 28.91 -8.03 1.11
CA LYS A 353 29.68 -8.91 0.23
C LYS A 353 29.14 -8.98 -1.20
N ALA A 354 27.81 -8.88 -1.37
CA ALA A 354 27.19 -8.81 -2.69
C ALA A 354 27.66 -7.62 -3.53
N LEU A 355 28.02 -6.50 -2.90
CA LEU A 355 28.50 -5.30 -3.60
C LEU A 355 29.88 -5.48 -4.24
N GLU A 356 30.64 -6.51 -3.82
CA GLU A 356 31.94 -6.88 -4.42
C GLU A 356 31.78 -7.78 -5.67
N GLY A 357 30.55 -8.24 -5.97
CA GLY A 357 30.26 -9.10 -7.12
C GLY A 357 30.35 -8.37 -8.45
N ASP A 358 30.49 -9.14 -9.52
CA ASP A 358 30.42 -8.61 -10.90
C ASP A 358 29.07 -7.92 -11.12
N ALA A 359 29.04 -6.86 -11.90
CA ALA A 359 27.86 -6.02 -12.10
C ALA A 359 26.63 -6.79 -12.59
N ASP A 360 26.83 -7.86 -13.39
CA ASP A 360 25.80 -8.76 -13.90
C ASP A 360 25.63 -10.06 -13.09
N CYS A 361 26.16 -10.12 -11.88
CA CYS A 361 26.19 -11.33 -11.02
C CYS A 361 27.06 -12.46 -11.57
N GLY A 362 28.04 -12.18 -12.43
CA GLY A 362 28.97 -13.17 -12.98
C GLY A 362 28.33 -14.29 -13.79
N GLY A 363 27.21 -14.03 -14.44
CA GLY A 363 26.49 -15.03 -15.24
C GLY A 363 25.55 -15.94 -14.46
N LEU A 364 25.35 -15.71 -13.16
CA LEU A 364 24.42 -16.49 -12.34
C LEU A 364 22.96 -16.10 -12.61
N LEU A 365 22.04 -17.04 -12.33
CA LEU A 365 20.60 -16.87 -12.43
C LEU A 365 19.90 -17.46 -11.22
N ALA A 366 18.93 -16.78 -10.68
CA ALA A 366 18.06 -17.29 -9.62
C ALA A 366 16.62 -16.82 -9.82
N TYR A 367 15.68 -17.63 -9.37
CA TYR A 367 14.26 -17.30 -9.18
C TYR A 367 13.90 -17.54 -7.73
N ASN A 368 13.25 -16.57 -7.11
CA ASN A 368 12.88 -16.57 -5.70
C ASN A 368 11.39 -16.86 -5.47
N TYR A 369 10.74 -17.56 -6.38
CA TYR A 369 9.30 -17.77 -6.39
C TYR A 369 8.88 -18.85 -5.39
N PHE A 370 8.41 -18.43 -4.23
CA PHE A 370 7.72 -19.28 -3.26
C PHE A 370 6.22 -19.42 -3.55
N SER A 371 5.68 -18.48 -4.30
CA SER A 371 4.28 -18.46 -4.76
C SER A 371 4.23 -18.10 -6.24
N GLY A 372 3.03 -17.98 -6.79
CA GLY A 372 2.84 -17.43 -8.12
C GLY A 372 3.42 -16.01 -8.25
N GLU A 373 3.71 -15.62 -9.50
CA GLU A 373 4.21 -14.28 -9.82
C GLU A 373 3.54 -13.80 -11.11
N HIS A 374 2.46 -13.04 -10.97
CA HIS A 374 1.62 -12.64 -12.10
C HIS A 374 2.35 -11.73 -13.10
N VAL A 375 3.29 -10.90 -12.62
CA VAL A 375 4.10 -10.03 -13.50
C VAL A 375 4.89 -10.82 -14.54
N THR A 376 5.24 -12.07 -14.23
CA THR A 376 5.94 -12.97 -15.14
C THR A 376 5.09 -14.17 -15.60
N GLY A 377 3.79 -14.18 -15.29
CA GLY A 377 2.83 -15.15 -15.78
C GLY A 377 2.88 -16.52 -15.09
N PHE A 378 3.14 -16.57 -13.79
CA PHE A 378 3.18 -17.80 -12.99
C PHE A 378 2.08 -17.84 -11.93
N ASN A 379 1.32 -18.93 -11.87
CA ASN A 379 0.32 -19.19 -10.82
C ASN A 379 0.93 -19.90 -9.59
N GLU A 380 2.05 -20.59 -9.78
CA GLU A 380 2.84 -21.23 -8.74
C GLU A 380 4.32 -20.93 -8.98
N GLY A 381 5.16 -21.09 -7.95
CA GLY A 381 6.59 -20.88 -8.05
C GLY A 381 7.41 -21.99 -7.41
N ARG A 382 8.68 -22.08 -7.81
CA ARG A 382 9.72 -22.93 -7.20
C ARG A 382 11.00 -22.11 -7.11
N PRO A 383 11.63 -21.94 -5.94
CA PRO A 383 12.94 -21.30 -5.88
C PRO A 383 13.97 -22.11 -6.66
N VAL A 384 14.60 -21.48 -7.65
CA VAL A 384 15.59 -22.13 -8.53
C VAL A 384 16.87 -21.32 -8.58
N PHE A 385 18.00 -22.01 -8.45
CA PHE A 385 19.32 -21.45 -8.74
C PHE A 385 19.95 -22.21 -9.92
N ALA A 386 20.37 -21.47 -10.94
CA ALA A 386 20.95 -22.03 -12.16
C ALA A 386 22.23 -21.27 -12.57
N ARG A 387 23.16 -21.97 -13.22
CA ARG A 387 24.38 -21.39 -13.76
C ARG A 387 24.93 -22.23 -14.92
N THR A 388 25.63 -21.58 -15.82
CA THR A 388 26.44 -22.24 -16.83
C THR A 388 27.80 -22.67 -16.27
N PRO A 389 28.50 -23.63 -16.90
CA PRO A 389 29.81 -24.10 -16.40
C PRO A 389 30.88 -23.00 -16.32
N ASP A 390 30.78 -21.96 -17.13
CA ASP A 390 31.69 -20.80 -17.22
C ASP A 390 31.30 -19.62 -16.33
N ALA A 391 30.16 -19.70 -15.65
CA ALA A 391 29.73 -18.64 -14.72
C ALA A 391 30.71 -18.48 -13.54
N LYS A 392 30.92 -17.26 -13.12
CA LYS A 392 31.80 -16.94 -11.97
C LYS A 392 31.09 -17.19 -10.65
N PHE A 393 31.15 -18.41 -10.18
CA PHE A 393 30.50 -18.84 -8.94
C PHE A 393 31.36 -18.58 -7.71
N ASN A 394 31.05 -17.53 -6.99
CA ASN A 394 31.65 -17.17 -5.71
C ASN A 394 30.61 -16.52 -4.78
N LEU A 395 30.93 -16.30 -3.51
CA LEU A 395 29.98 -15.79 -2.52
C LEU A 395 29.43 -14.40 -2.88
N ALA A 396 30.28 -13.52 -3.43
CA ALA A 396 29.86 -12.17 -3.80
C ALA A 396 28.81 -12.20 -4.91
N ASN A 397 29.06 -12.93 -6.00
CA ASN A 397 28.13 -13.11 -7.10
C ASN A 397 26.86 -13.87 -6.68
N PHE A 398 27.00 -14.88 -5.81
CA PHE A 398 25.87 -15.62 -5.28
C PHE A 398 24.93 -14.71 -4.46
N MET A 399 25.47 -13.91 -3.56
CA MET A 399 24.66 -12.97 -2.78
C MET A 399 24.06 -11.87 -3.66
N ARG A 400 24.82 -11.39 -4.66
CA ARG A 400 24.35 -10.37 -5.58
C ARG A 400 23.18 -10.86 -6.45
N VAL A 401 23.23 -12.07 -7.00
CA VAL A 401 22.13 -12.62 -7.79
C VAL A 401 20.86 -12.81 -6.96
N ASN A 402 20.98 -13.18 -5.69
CA ASN A 402 19.82 -13.30 -4.80
C ASN A 402 19.22 -11.94 -4.42
N LEU A 403 20.03 -10.88 -4.30
CA LEU A 403 19.53 -9.51 -4.18
C LEU A 403 18.87 -9.03 -5.48
N PHE A 404 19.46 -9.32 -6.63
CA PHE A 404 18.90 -8.94 -7.93
C PHE A 404 17.57 -9.63 -8.20
N THR A 405 17.48 -10.95 -7.95
CA THR A 405 16.25 -11.68 -8.18
C THR A 405 15.11 -11.27 -7.22
N SER A 406 15.44 -10.77 -6.01
CA SER A 406 14.41 -10.22 -5.12
C SER A 406 13.67 -9.01 -5.70
N LEU A 407 14.27 -8.34 -6.70
CA LEU A 407 13.68 -7.24 -7.46
C LEU A 407 13.44 -7.60 -8.94
N GLY A 408 13.71 -8.84 -9.35
CA GLY A 408 13.69 -9.24 -10.76
C GLY A 408 12.31 -9.09 -11.42
N ALA A 409 11.26 -9.60 -10.77
CA ALA A 409 9.89 -9.44 -11.26
C ALA A 409 9.44 -7.97 -11.23
N LEU A 410 9.80 -7.23 -10.17
CA LEU A 410 9.52 -5.79 -10.07
C LEU A 410 10.17 -5.03 -11.24
N LYS A 411 11.44 -5.33 -11.56
CA LYS A 411 12.14 -4.73 -12.70
C LYS A 411 11.41 -4.99 -14.02
N VAL A 412 10.91 -6.21 -14.23
CA VAL A 412 10.14 -6.54 -15.43
C VAL A 412 8.89 -5.66 -15.55
N GLY A 413 8.14 -5.48 -14.47
CA GLY A 413 6.97 -4.60 -14.45
C GLY A 413 7.33 -3.12 -14.61
N LEU A 414 8.39 -2.65 -13.94
CA LEU A 414 8.84 -1.26 -14.05
C LEU A 414 9.40 -0.92 -15.44
N ASP A 415 9.97 -1.90 -16.15
CA ASP A 415 10.44 -1.70 -17.54
C ASP A 415 9.29 -1.30 -18.47
N ILE A 416 8.07 -1.76 -18.21
CA ILE A 416 6.88 -1.30 -18.94
C ILE A 416 6.73 0.22 -18.79
N LEU A 417 6.82 0.73 -17.57
CA LEU A 417 6.68 2.16 -17.30
C LEU A 417 7.84 2.95 -17.93
N MET A 418 9.08 2.51 -17.71
CA MET A 418 10.27 3.26 -18.11
C MET A 418 10.55 3.19 -19.60
N LYS A 419 10.39 1.99 -20.21
CA LYS A 419 10.79 1.73 -21.61
C LYS A 419 9.66 1.83 -22.62
N GLU A 420 8.42 1.40 -22.27
CA GLU A 420 7.28 1.48 -23.18
C GLU A 420 6.51 2.79 -23.03
N GLU A 421 6.19 3.17 -21.79
CA GLU A 421 5.43 4.40 -21.47
C GLU A 421 6.30 5.66 -21.30
N HIS A 422 7.63 5.48 -21.28
CA HIS A 422 8.61 6.57 -21.11
C HIS A 422 8.37 7.45 -19.86
N VAL A 423 7.94 6.83 -18.77
CA VAL A 423 7.70 7.49 -17.50
C VAL A 423 9.03 8.03 -16.94
N GLN A 424 9.01 9.29 -16.52
CA GLN A 424 10.15 9.92 -15.88
C GLN A 424 10.04 9.78 -14.36
N VAL A 425 11.14 9.41 -13.71
CA VAL A 425 11.24 9.27 -12.26
C VAL A 425 12.43 10.06 -11.74
N ASP A 426 12.15 11.04 -10.87
CA ASP A 426 13.18 11.90 -10.28
C ASP A 426 13.74 11.31 -8.98
N GLN A 427 12.90 10.57 -8.23
CA GLN A 427 13.28 9.97 -6.95
C GLN A 427 12.31 8.85 -6.55
N ILE A 428 12.87 7.80 -5.96
CA ILE A 428 12.14 6.72 -5.28
C ILE A 428 12.49 6.69 -3.80
N LEU A 429 11.48 6.45 -2.96
CA LEU A 429 11.66 6.22 -1.53
C LEU A 429 11.56 4.72 -1.25
N GLY A 430 12.67 4.15 -0.79
CA GLY A 430 12.77 2.74 -0.42
C GLY A 430 12.47 2.52 1.06
N HIS A 431 11.65 1.52 1.39
CA HIS A 431 11.43 1.07 2.76
C HIS A 431 11.17 -0.43 2.84
N GLY A 432 11.18 -0.98 4.05
CA GLY A 432 11.02 -2.42 4.30
C GLY A 432 12.33 -3.15 4.57
N GLY A 433 12.23 -4.49 4.67
CA GLY A 433 13.33 -5.35 5.13
C GLY A 433 14.60 -5.27 4.30
N LEU A 434 14.47 -5.14 2.97
CA LEU A 434 15.60 -5.05 2.04
C LEU A 434 16.52 -3.85 2.33
N PHE A 435 15.95 -2.75 2.86
CA PHE A 435 16.67 -1.50 3.12
C PHE A 435 17.27 -1.40 4.54
N LYS A 436 17.07 -2.41 5.40
CA LYS A 436 17.65 -2.41 6.76
C LYS A 436 19.17 -2.44 6.78
N THR A 437 19.80 -3.09 5.79
CA THR A 437 21.25 -3.01 5.62
C THR A 437 21.57 -1.72 4.86
N LYS A 438 22.14 -0.76 5.59
CA LYS A 438 22.41 0.59 5.10
C LYS A 438 23.15 0.57 3.75
N GLY A 439 22.61 1.26 2.76
CA GLY A 439 23.19 1.49 1.43
C GLY A 439 23.06 0.34 0.44
N VAL A 440 22.87 -0.92 0.88
CA VAL A 440 22.85 -2.07 -0.04
C VAL A 440 21.57 -2.11 -0.84
N GLY A 441 20.40 -2.19 -0.18
CA GLY A 441 19.12 -2.19 -0.87
C GLY A 441 18.93 -0.97 -1.78
N GLN A 442 19.39 0.21 -1.31
CA GLN A 442 19.37 1.44 -2.11
C GLN A 442 20.16 1.30 -3.41
N LYS A 443 21.41 0.81 -3.32
CA LYS A 443 22.29 0.67 -4.48
C LYS A 443 21.73 -0.32 -5.50
N ILE A 444 21.22 -1.46 -5.01
CA ILE A 444 20.61 -2.48 -5.88
C ILE A 444 19.36 -1.93 -6.57
N LEU A 445 18.47 -1.28 -5.83
CA LEU A 445 17.27 -0.69 -6.42
C LEU A 445 17.59 0.45 -7.39
N ALA A 446 18.51 1.36 -7.04
CA ALA A 446 18.93 2.45 -7.93
C ALA A 446 19.47 1.91 -9.26
N GLY A 447 20.28 0.83 -9.21
CA GLY A 447 20.76 0.14 -10.42
C GLY A 447 19.63 -0.52 -11.21
N ALA A 448 18.61 -1.07 -10.54
CA ALA A 448 17.47 -1.70 -11.20
C ALA A 448 16.59 -0.72 -11.97
N ILE A 449 16.37 0.50 -11.44
CA ILE A 449 15.39 1.45 -11.96
C ILE A 449 16.02 2.65 -12.68
N ASP A 450 17.34 2.77 -12.66
CA ASP A 450 18.10 3.92 -13.20
C ASP A 450 17.58 5.28 -12.68
N ALA A 451 17.28 5.34 -11.39
CA ALA A 451 16.79 6.54 -10.72
C ALA A 451 17.32 6.63 -9.28
N PRO A 452 17.42 7.85 -8.72
CA PRO A 452 17.84 8.04 -7.34
C PRO A 452 16.90 7.35 -6.34
N VAL A 453 17.50 6.70 -5.33
CA VAL A 453 16.76 6.05 -4.23
C VAL A 453 17.14 6.70 -2.90
N SER A 454 16.13 7.14 -2.15
CA SER A 454 16.28 7.64 -0.78
C SER A 454 15.68 6.67 0.22
N VAL A 455 16.24 6.61 1.41
CA VAL A 455 15.69 5.87 2.56
C VAL A 455 15.58 6.83 3.73
N MET A 456 14.40 6.89 4.35
CA MET A 456 14.14 7.72 5.53
C MET A 456 14.19 6.89 6.82
N GLU A 457 14.67 7.48 7.91
CA GLU A 457 14.72 6.82 9.23
C GLU A 457 13.34 6.75 9.91
N THR A 458 12.36 7.56 9.48
CA THR A 458 11.07 7.76 10.14
C THR A 458 9.93 6.85 9.64
N ALA A 459 10.17 5.93 8.73
CA ALA A 459 9.14 5.05 8.14
C ALA A 459 8.50 4.04 9.13
N GLY A 460 8.72 4.19 10.45
CA GLY A 460 8.26 3.22 11.47
C GLY A 460 6.78 3.32 11.86
N GLU A 461 6.10 4.45 11.58
CA GLU A 461 4.72 4.67 12.03
C GLU A 461 3.65 4.34 10.95
N GLY A 462 4.06 4.13 9.71
CA GLY A 462 3.22 3.61 8.63
C GLY A 462 2.03 4.49 8.24
N GLY A 463 0.97 3.85 7.75
CA GLY A 463 -0.22 4.53 7.25
C GLY A 463 -1.04 5.25 8.30
N ALA A 464 -0.97 4.85 9.58
CA ALA A 464 -1.61 5.59 10.67
C ALA A 464 -1.03 7.01 10.82
N TRP A 465 0.29 7.15 10.71
CA TRP A 465 0.92 8.46 10.64
C TRP A 465 0.57 9.19 9.33
N GLY A 466 0.56 8.49 8.20
CA GLY A 466 0.18 9.07 6.92
C GLY A 466 -1.21 9.67 6.93
N ILE A 467 -2.22 8.99 7.49
CA ILE A 467 -3.58 9.55 7.58
C ILE A 467 -3.66 10.69 8.62
N ALA A 468 -2.88 10.65 9.71
CA ALA A 468 -2.76 11.78 10.62
C ALA A 468 -2.17 13.01 9.92
N LEU A 469 -1.20 12.83 9.02
CA LEU A 469 -0.65 13.92 8.18
C LEU A 469 -1.72 14.50 7.24
N LEU A 470 -2.56 13.67 6.63
CA LEU A 470 -3.67 14.14 5.79
C LEU A 470 -4.71 14.91 6.62
N ALA A 471 -5.00 14.46 7.84
CA ALA A 471 -5.88 15.19 8.76
C ALA A 471 -5.25 16.53 9.21
N SER A 472 -3.95 16.54 9.49
CA SER A 472 -3.20 17.76 9.81
C SER A 472 -3.16 18.73 8.63
N TYR A 473 -2.92 18.23 7.41
CA TYR A 473 -2.97 19.03 6.18
C TYR A 473 -4.33 19.72 6.01
N MET A 474 -5.42 19.00 6.19
CA MET A 474 -6.78 19.56 6.06
C MET A 474 -7.00 20.82 6.91
N ILE A 475 -6.51 20.82 8.16
CA ILE A 475 -6.76 21.94 9.11
C ILE A 475 -5.65 22.99 9.15
N ASN A 476 -4.45 22.70 8.62
CA ASN A 476 -3.27 23.57 8.73
C ASN A 476 -2.72 24.05 7.39
N LYS A 477 -3.30 23.62 6.26
CA LYS A 477 -2.88 24.10 4.93
C LYS A 477 -3.16 25.58 4.76
N GLU A 478 -2.26 26.26 4.08
CA GLU A 478 -2.47 27.63 3.63
C GLU A 478 -3.39 27.67 2.40
N GLU A 479 -3.88 28.85 2.07
CA GLU A 479 -4.68 29.03 0.84
C GLU A 479 -3.82 28.67 -0.38
N ASN A 480 -4.33 27.74 -1.22
CA ASN A 480 -3.66 27.19 -2.40
C ASN A 480 -2.40 26.34 -2.12
N GLU A 481 -2.11 25.99 -0.89
CA GLU A 481 -1.03 25.06 -0.58
C GLU A 481 -1.43 23.63 -0.97
N THR A 482 -0.63 22.99 -1.82
CA THR A 482 -0.84 21.61 -2.23
C THR A 482 -0.41 20.64 -1.13
N LEU A 483 -0.89 19.38 -1.19
CA LEU A 483 -0.44 18.33 -0.26
C LEU A 483 1.09 18.13 -0.39
N GLU A 484 1.60 18.11 -1.61
CA GLU A 484 3.00 17.94 -1.93
C GLU A 484 3.88 19.02 -1.29
N ASP A 485 3.45 20.29 -1.39
CA ASP A 485 4.18 21.42 -0.82
C ASP A 485 4.10 21.43 0.71
N TYR A 486 2.94 21.07 1.28
CA TYR A 486 2.77 20.93 2.72
C TYR A 486 3.70 19.85 3.30
N LEU A 487 3.74 18.68 2.68
CA LEU A 487 4.61 17.58 3.12
C LEU A 487 6.08 17.99 3.03
N ASP A 488 6.52 18.54 1.91
CA ASP A 488 7.91 18.98 1.72
C ASP A 488 8.33 20.06 2.73
N ALA A 489 7.48 21.07 2.95
CA ALA A 489 7.84 22.24 3.74
C ALA A 489 7.60 22.08 5.25
N LYS A 490 6.54 21.36 5.66
CA LYS A 490 6.08 21.32 7.05
C LYS A 490 6.27 19.97 7.75
N VAL A 491 6.47 18.89 6.98
CA VAL A 491 6.63 17.54 7.55
C VAL A 491 8.06 17.04 7.36
N PHE A 492 8.56 17.10 6.14
CA PHE A 492 9.86 16.51 5.76
C PHE A 492 10.97 17.54 5.61
N ALA A 493 10.73 18.81 5.93
CA ALA A 493 11.76 19.85 5.87
C ALA A 493 13.01 19.46 6.68
N GLY A 494 14.16 19.39 6.01
CA GLY A 494 15.43 19.01 6.64
C GLY A 494 15.64 17.50 6.86
N ASN A 495 14.68 16.65 6.48
CA ASN A 495 14.78 15.19 6.58
C ASN A 495 14.65 14.54 5.18
N ALA A 496 15.62 14.83 4.30
CA ALA A 496 15.64 14.25 2.95
C ALA A 496 16.06 12.77 2.91
N GLY A 497 16.34 12.15 4.06
CA GLY A 497 16.90 10.80 4.13
C GLY A 497 18.32 10.72 3.52
N THR A 498 18.81 9.48 3.37
CA THR A 498 20.04 9.21 2.63
C THR A 498 19.69 8.94 1.17
N LYS A 499 20.10 9.81 0.26
CA LYS A 499 19.94 9.65 -1.19
C LYS A 499 21.13 8.90 -1.79
N MET A 500 20.86 8.02 -2.73
CA MET A 500 21.86 7.33 -3.54
C MET A 500 21.48 7.43 -5.02
N ASP A 501 22.38 7.98 -5.83
CA ASP A 501 22.21 8.04 -7.27
C ASP A 501 22.58 6.68 -7.91
N PRO A 502 22.01 6.33 -9.07
CA PRO A 502 22.36 5.10 -9.78
C PRO A 502 23.79 5.14 -10.29
N ASP A 503 24.50 4.02 -10.15
CA ASP A 503 25.83 3.82 -10.74
C ASP A 503 25.64 3.25 -12.17
N PRO A 504 26.18 3.87 -13.22
CA PRO A 504 26.00 3.39 -14.59
C PRO A 504 26.45 1.95 -14.82
N ALA A 505 27.47 1.46 -14.10
CA ALA A 505 27.92 0.08 -14.19
C ALA A 505 26.90 -0.91 -13.56
N ASP A 506 26.29 -0.52 -12.44
CA ASP A 506 25.23 -1.30 -11.81
C ASP A 506 23.95 -1.33 -12.67
N VAL A 507 23.59 -0.19 -13.29
CA VAL A 507 22.46 -0.13 -14.24
C VAL A 507 22.69 -1.07 -15.41
N ALA A 508 23.84 -0.97 -16.08
CA ALA A 508 24.18 -1.85 -17.20
C ALA A 508 24.22 -3.34 -16.79
N GLY A 509 24.78 -3.62 -15.61
CA GLY A 509 24.82 -4.99 -15.07
C GLY A 509 23.44 -5.55 -14.76
N PHE A 510 22.54 -4.72 -14.20
CA PHE A 510 21.17 -5.14 -13.93
C PHE A 510 20.39 -5.40 -15.22
N GLU A 511 20.60 -4.62 -16.27
CA GLU A 511 19.99 -4.88 -17.60
C GLU A 511 20.44 -6.24 -18.17
N VAL A 512 21.74 -6.55 -18.12
CA VAL A 512 22.28 -7.85 -18.56
C VAL A 512 21.68 -9.00 -17.76
N PHE A 513 21.55 -8.83 -16.42
CA PHE A 513 20.87 -9.80 -15.57
C PHE A 513 19.39 -9.94 -15.96
N THR A 514 18.67 -8.84 -16.18
CA THR A 514 17.24 -8.84 -16.52
C THR A 514 16.97 -9.60 -17.83
N GLU A 515 17.81 -9.42 -18.84
CA GLU A 515 17.71 -10.18 -20.09
C GLU A 515 17.93 -11.69 -19.86
N ARG A 516 18.90 -12.06 -19.01
CA ARG A 516 19.12 -13.46 -18.60
C ARG A 516 17.91 -14.00 -17.81
N TYR A 517 17.37 -13.20 -16.90
CA TYR A 517 16.21 -13.53 -16.09
C TYR A 517 14.98 -13.83 -16.97
N LYS A 518 14.67 -12.95 -17.94
CA LYS A 518 13.56 -13.15 -18.89
C LYS A 518 13.77 -14.40 -19.75
N LYS A 519 14.97 -14.61 -20.28
CA LYS A 519 15.30 -15.79 -21.11
C LYS A 519 15.25 -17.10 -20.33
N GLY A 520 15.49 -17.07 -19.04
CA GLY A 520 15.50 -18.25 -18.17
C GLY A 520 14.14 -18.63 -17.58
N LEU A 521 13.07 -17.83 -17.76
CA LEU A 521 11.72 -18.16 -17.25
C LEU A 521 11.21 -19.57 -17.63
N PRO A 522 11.54 -20.16 -18.80
CA PRO A 522 11.23 -21.55 -19.09
C PRO A 522 11.83 -22.56 -18.09
N ILE A 523 12.95 -22.24 -17.43
CA ILE A 523 13.55 -23.10 -16.39
C ILE A 523 12.62 -23.14 -15.17
N GLU A 524 12.13 -21.97 -14.74
CA GLU A 524 11.16 -21.86 -13.64
C GLU A 524 9.85 -22.61 -13.99
N ARG A 525 9.36 -22.47 -15.22
CA ARG A 525 8.17 -23.18 -15.68
C ARG A 525 8.37 -24.70 -15.62
N ALA A 526 9.51 -25.20 -16.09
CA ALA A 526 9.84 -26.62 -16.00
C ALA A 526 9.96 -27.09 -14.53
N ALA A 527 10.47 -26.25 -13.64
CA ALA A 527 10.53 -26.56 -12.20
C ALA A 527 9.14 -26.68 -11.60
N VAL A 528 8.24 -25.75 -11.90
CA VAL A 528 6.82 -25.78 -11.44
C VAL A 528 6.11 -27.05 -11.94
N GLU A 529 6.31 -27.42 -13.20
CA GLU A 529 5.71 -28.61 -13.81
C GLU A 529 6.25 -29.93 -13.25
N SER A 530 7.53 -29.94 -12.86
CA SER A 530 8.25 -31.17 -12.49
C SER A 530 8.34 -31.42 -10.98
N LEU A 531 8.40 -30.35 -10.16
CA LEU A 531 8.53 -30.44 -8.70
C LEU A 531 7.16 -30.19 -8.04
N LYS A 532 6.34 -31.24 -7.97
CA LYS A 532 4.99 -31.20 -7.36
C LYS A 532 5.03 -31.53 -5.88
#